data_ef5654608ab8195968439ab878e52768
#
_entry.id   ef5654608ab8195968439ab878e52768
#
_cell.length_a   1.000
_cell.length_b   1.000
_cell.length_c   1.000
_cell.angle_alpha   90.00
_cell.angle_beta   90.00
_cell.angle_gamma   90.00
#
_symmetry.space_group_name_H-M   'P 1'
#
loop_
_entity.id
_entity.type
_entity.pdbx_description
1 polymer ?
#
loop_
_entity_poly.entity_id
_entity_poly.type
_entity_poly.pdbx_seq_one_letter_code
_entity_poly.pdbx_strand_id
1 'polypeptide(L)'
;GLHPTDVQALAAILDADEPMTPGRLRERLGLTSGAVTACIDRLERAGHIRRVRESADRRVVHLHYAADARSAARSWFRPLAEATDAARSRFTEDELSVVARFLAALNDEMAGLGAPRH
;
A
#
# COMPACT_ATOMS: atom_id res chain seq x y z
N GLY A 1 -2.32 15.57 -18.98
CA GLY A 1 -0.96 15.14 -19.24
C GLY A 1 -0.03 15.35 -18.06
N LEU A 2 1.14 14.77 -18.15
CA LEU A 2 2.15 14.90 -17.10
C LEU A 2 2.94 16.19 -17.29
N HIS A 3 3.26 16.84 -16.17
CA HIS A 3 4.19 17.96 -16.17
C HIS A 3 5.63 17.45 -16.31
N PRO A 4 6.57 18.26 -16.83
CA PRO A 4 7.97 17.82 -16.91
C PRO A 4 8.54 17.33 -15.57
N THR A 5 8.18 17.96 -14.48
CA THR A 5 8.59 17.57 -13.13
C THR A 5 8.04 16.17 -12.78
N ASP A 6 6.82 15.87 -13.21
CA ASP A 6 6.20 14.56 -12.96
C ASP A 6 6.95 13.46 -13.71
N VAL A 7 7.41 13.73 -14.93
CA VAL A 7 8.20 12.78 -15.71
C VAL A 7 9.55 12.54 -15.04
N GLN A 8 10.19 13.59 -14.54
CA GLN A 8 11.46 13.46 -13.82
C GLN A 8 11.28 12.66 -12.53
N ALA A 9 10.18 12.88 -11.82
CA ALA A 9 9.88 12.14 -10.60
C ALA A 9 9.64 10.66 -10.89
N LEU A 10 8.88 10.35 -11.93
CA LEU A 10 8.61 8.97 -12.33
C LEU A 10 9.91 8.26 -12.72
N ALA A 11 10.78 8.92 -13.48
CA ALA A 11 12.09 8.37 -13.84
C ALA A 11 12.94 8.09 -12.61
N ALA A 12 12.94 9.00 -11.63
CA ALA A 12 13.69 8.82 -10.40
C ALA A 12 13.18 7.61 -9.59
N ILE A 13 11.87 7.41 -9.57
CA ILE A 13 11.26 6.27 -8.88
C ILE A 13 11.64 4.95 -9.57
N LEU A 14 11.58 4.94 -10.90
CA LEU A 14 11.91 3.74 -11.68
C LEU A 14 13.39 3.36 -11.60
N ASP A 15 14.28 4.35 -11.56
CA ASP A 15 15.73 4.12 -11.58
C ASP A 15 16.32 3.89 -10.19
N ALA A 16 15.56 4.05 -9.13
CA ALA A 16 16.07 3.92 -7.78
C ALA A 16 16.41 2.46 -7.45
N ASP A 17 17.59 2.24 -6.87
CA ASP A 17 18.01 0.90 -6.42
C ASP A 17 17.21 0.44 -5.20
N GLU A 18 16.80 1.39 -4.37
CA GLU A 18 15.95 1.16 -3.21
C GLU A 18 14.64 1.89 -3.39
N PRO A 19 13.55 1.43 -2.73
CA PRO A 19 12.27 2.13 -2.82
C PRO A 19 12.41 3.60 -2.47
N MET A 20 11.91 4.46 -3.35
CA MET A 20 11.97 5.91 -3.16
C MET A 20 10.99 6.33 -2.07
N THR A 21 11.39 7.35 -1.30
CA THR A 21 10.49 8.01 -0.34
C THR A 21 10.24 9.44 -0.79
N PRO A 22 9.15 10.08 -0.32
CA PRO A 22 8.90 11.49 -0.65
C PRO A 22 10.06 12.41 -0.29
N GLY A 23 10.71 12.18 0.86
CA GLY A 23 11.85 12.99 1.28
C GLY A 23 13.06 12.84 0.36
N ARG A 24 13.37 11.62 -0.04
CA ARG A 24 14.47 11.36 -0.97
C ARG A 24 14.18 11.93 -2.36
N LEU A 25 12.92 11.83 -2.81
CA LEU A 25 12.51 12.40 -4.08
C LEU A 25 12.63 13.92 -4.07
N ARG A 26 12.25 14.56 -2.96
CA ARG A 26 12.40 15.99 -2.78
C ARG A 26 13.87 16.42 -2.92
N GLU A 27 14.76 15.71 -2.25
CA GLU A 27 16.19 16.01 -2.32
C GLU A 27 16.74 15.81 -3.71
N ARG A 28 16.37 14.71 -4.34
CA ARG A 28 16.90 14.38 -5.68
C ARG A 28 16.47 15.39 -6.74
N LEU A 29 15.24 15.88 -6.65
CA LEU A 29 14.71 16.84 -7.63
C LEU A 29 14.90 18.29 -7.24
N GLY A 30 15.34 18.56 -6.00
CA GLY A 30 15.52 19.92 -5.52
C GLY A 30 14.22 20.70 -5.38
N LEU A 31 13.14 20.01 -5.02
CA LEU A 31 11.83 20.63 -4.90
C LEU A 31 11.46 20.93 -3.44
N THR A 32 10.46 21.79 -3.27
CA THR A 32 9.85 22.03 -1.97
C THR A 32 8.97 20.84 -1.57
N SER A 33 8.66 20.73 -0.28
CA SER A 33 7.76 19.68 0.21
C SER A 33 6.39 19.74 -0.46
N GLY A 34 5.85 20.95 -0.64
CA GLY A 34 4.55 21.12 -1.30
C GLY A 34 4.58 20.69 -2.75
N ALA A 35 5.66 21.04 -3.48
CA ALA A 35 5.81 20.67 -4.88
C ALA A 35 5.92 19.15 -5.05
N VAL A 36 6.67 18.48 -4.18
CA VAL A 36 6.80 17.02 -4.20
C VAL A 36 5.47 16.35 -3.90
N THR A 37 4.76 16.81 -2.88
CA THR A 37 3.46 16.26 -2.52
C THR A 37 2.49 16.38 -3.69
N ALA A 38 2.43 17.53 -4.33
CA ALA A 38 1.55 17.74 -5.48
C ALA A 38 1.92 16.83 -6.64
N CYS A 39 3.22 16.66 -6.88
CA CYS A 39 3.72 15.77 -7.93
C CYS A 39 3.34 14.31 -7.68
N ILE A 40 3.56 13.83 -6.45
CA ILE A 40 3.21 12.46 -6.06
C ILE A 40 1.71 12.24 -6.19
N ASP A 41 0.90 13.19 -5.74
CA ASP A 41 -0.56 13.10 -5.85
C ASP A 41 -1.01 12.99 -7.31
N ARG A 42 -0.42 13.78 -8.21
CA ARG A 42 -0.74 13.70 -9.64
C ARG A 42 -0.37 12.34 -10.23
N LEU A 43 0.82 11.84 -9.91
CA LEU A 43 1.29 10.55 -10.42
C LEU A 43 0.43 9.39 -9.90
N GLU A 44 0.06 9.43 -8.64
CA GLU A 44 -0.79 8.40 -8.05
C GLU A 44 -2.20 8.44 -8.63
N ARG A 45 -2.76 9.64 -8.79
CA ARG A 45 -4.10 9.82 -9.38
C ARG A 45 -4.14 9.35 -10.82
N ALA A 46 -3.05 9.56 -11.57
CA ALA A 46 -2.93 9.08 -12.95
C ALA A 46 -2.68 7.58 -13.05
N GLY A 47 -2.44 6.91 -11.92
CA GLY A 47 -2.23 5.46 -11.90
C GLY A 47 -0.81 5.01 -12.21
N HIS A 48 0.15 5.92 -12.18
CA HIS A 48 1.55 5.58 -12.49
C HIS A 48 2.32 5.03 -11.30
N ILE A 49 1.99 5.48 -10.09
CA ILE A 49 2.68 5.06 -8.87
C ILE A 49 1.67 4.73 -7.77
N ARG A 50 2.17 4.06 -6.72
CA ARG A 50 1.42 3.77 -5.50
C ARG A 50 2.27 4.10 -4.29
N ARG A 51 1.64 4.63 -3.26
CA ARG A 51 2.24 4.75 -1.93
C ARG A 51 2.07 3.41 -1.23
N VAL A 52 3.17 2.83 -0.77
CA VAL A 52 3.17 1.53 -0.11
C VAL A 52 3.85 1.64 1.25
N ARG A 53 3.25 1.09 2.27
CA ARG A 53 3.82 1.01 3.61
C ARG A 53 4.35 -0.40 3.82
N GLU A 54 5.65 -0.55 3.65
CA GLU A 54 6.33 -1.85 3.71
C GLU A 54 7.06 -2.09 5.03
N SER A 55 7.12 -1.06 5.88
CA SER A 55 7.82 -1.09 7.14
C SER A 55 6.84 -1.13 8.30
N ALA A 56 7.28 -1.67 9.44
CA ALA A 56 6.53 -1.58 10.69
C ALA A 56 6.35 -0.13 11.14
N ASP A 57 7.24 0.77 10.72
CA ASP A 57 7.10 2.19 10.96
C ASP A 57 6.14 2.80 9.93
N ARG A 58 4.93 3.11 10.38
CA ARG A 58 3.87 3.66 9.53
C ARG A 58 4.17 5.05 8.97
N ARG A 59 5.18 5.72 9.50
CA ARG A 59 5.59 7.03 9.00
C ARG A 59 6.40 6.93 7.72
N VAL A 60 6.96 5.75 7.45
CA VAL A 60 7.74 5.51 6.24
C VAL A 60 6.81 5.08 5.12
N VAL A 61 6.79 5.88 4.06
CA VAL A 61 6.01 5.59 2.86
C VAL A 61 7.00 5.39 1.70
N HIS A 62 6.84 4.30 0.98
CA HIS A 62 7.62 4.03 -0.21
C HIS A 62 6.79 4.30 -1.46
N LEU A 63 7.46 4.84 -2.48
CA LEU A 63 6.84 5.13 -3.77
C LEU A 63 7.28 4.07 -4.77
N HIS A 64 6.32 3.34 -5.31
CA HIS A 64 6.57 2.29 -6.28
C HIS A 64 5.87 2.60 -7.59
N TYR A 65 6.50 2.22 -8.70
CA TYR A 65 5.80 2.14 -9.95
C TYR A 65 4.59 1.20 -9.79
N ALA A 66 3.45 1.55 -10.38
CA ALA A 66 2.19 0.87 -10.08
C ALA A 66 2.23 -0.64 -10.28
N ALA A 67 2.92 -1.12 -11.31
CA ALA A 67 3.08 -2.55 -11.55
C ALA A 67 3.89 -3.24 -10.45
N ASP A 68 4.92 -2.55 -9.91
CA ASP A 68 5.79 -3.10 -8.88
C ASP A 68 5.13 -3.05 -7.49
N ALA A 69 4.22 -2.12 -7.27
CA ALA A 69 3.55 -1.97 -5.99
C ALA A 69 2.77 -3.24 -5.58
N ARG A 70 2.19 -3.95 -6.55
CA ARG A 70 1.48 -5.21 -6.28
C ARG A 70 2.44 -6.27 -5.77
N SER A 71 3.62 -6.38 -6.38
CA SER A 71 4.64 -7.35 -5.94
C SER A 71 5.14 -7.01 -4.55
N ALA A 72 5.40 -5.74 -4.27
CA ALA A 72 5.83 -5.28 -2.95
C ALA A 72 4.78 -5.61 -1.89
N ALA A 73 3.52 -5.32 -2.16
CA ALA A 73 2.43 -5.61 -1.24
C ALA A 73 2.29 -7.11 -0.99
N ARG A 74 2.39 -7.93 -2.04
CA ARG A 74 2.33 -9.40 -1.90
C ARG A 74 3.47 -9.91 -1.04
N SER A 75 4.68 -9.40 -1.24
CA SER A 75 5.85 -9.82 -0.46
C SER A 75 5.69 -9.45 1.01
N TRP A 76 5.12 -8.28 1.30
CA TRP A 76 4.87 -7.85 2.66
C TRP A 76 3.85 -8.75 3.36
N PHE A 77 2.78 -9.15 2.65
CA PHE A 77 1.71 -9.96 3.22
C PHE A 77 1.93 -11.46 3.12
N ARG A 78 2.96 -11.91 2.41
CA ARG A 78 3.22 -13.35 2.21
C ARG A 78 3.35 -14.12 3.53
N PRO A 79 4.15 -13.68 4.51
CA PRO A 79 4.26 -14.41 5.78
C PRO A 79 2.91 -14.54 6.49
N LEU A 80 2.08 -13.52 6.44
CA LEU A 80 0.75 -13.55 7.02
C LEU A 80 -0.16 -14.55 6.29
N ALA A 81 -0.13 -14.55 4.97
CA ALA A 81 -0.91 -15.50 4.16
C ALA A 81 -0.49 -16.94 4.44
N GLU A 82 0.80 -17.21 4.54
CA GLU A 82 1.32 -18.54 4.84
C GLU A 82 0.91 -18.99 6.24
N ALA A 83 0.99 -18.10 7.23
CA ALA A 83 0.55 -18.39 8.59
C ALA A 83 -0.95 -18.67 8.65
N THR A 84 -1.74 -17.93 7.88
CA THR A 84 -3.19 -18.12 7.80
C THR A 84 -3.52 -19.47 7.19
N ASP A 85 -2.85 -19.86 6.12
CA ASP A 85 -3.06 -21.16 5.47
C ASP A 85 -2.66 -22.30 6.41
N ALA A 86 -1.55 -22.16 7.12
CA ALA A 86 -1.13 -23.16 8.09
C ALA A 86 -2.14 -23.31 9.23
N ALA A 87 -2.68 -22.21 9.71
CA ALA A 87 -3.73 -22.23 10.74
C ALA A 87 -4.99 -22.90 10.23
N ARG A 88 -5.42 -22.58 9.00
CA ARG A 88 -6.61 -23.19 8.40
C ARG A 88 -6.49 -24.71 8.30
N SER A 89 -5.31 -25.22 8.06
CA SER A 89 -5.11 -26.67 7.92
C SER A 89 -5.34 -27.45 9.21
N ARG A 90 -5.44 -26.77 10.34
CA ARG A 90 -5.71 -27.39 11.65
C ARG A 90 -7.21 -27.59 11.92
N PHE A 91 -8.07 -27.13 11.04
CA PHE A 91 -9.52 -27.14 11.24
C PHE A 91 -10.21 -27.88 10.09
N THR A 92 -11.35 -28.47 10.39
CA THR A 92 -12.18 -29.10 9.37
C THR A 92 -12.94 -28.03 8.58
N GLU A 93 -13.47 -28.42 7.42
CA GLU A 93 -14.28 -27.51 6.60
C GLU A 93 -15.52 -27.02 7.38
N ASP A 94 -16.16 -27.92 8.16
CA ASP A 94 -17.32 -27.55 8.97
C ASP A 94 -16.94 -26.50 10.03
N GLU A 95 -15.81 -26.71 10.68
CA GLU A 95 -15.31 -25.74 11.67
C GLU A 95 -15.02 -24.38 11.03
N LEU A 96 -14.38 -24.39 9.87
CA LEU A 96 -14.07 -23.15 9.15
C LEU A 96 -15.34 -22.44 8.68
N SER A 97 -16.37 -23.20 8.32
CA SER A 97 -17.67 -22.67 7.96
C SER A 97 -18.30 -21.89 9.12
N VAL A 98 -18.18 -22.42 10.34
CA VAL A 98 -18.65 -21.74 11.55
C VAL A 98 -17.88 -20.45 11.78
N VAL A 99 -16.56 -20.50 11.62
CA VAL A 99 -15.71 -19.30 11.77
C VAL A 99 -16.11 -18.23 10.75
N ALA A 100 -16.32 -18.62 9.49
CA ALA A 100 -16.72 -17.69 8.45
C ALA A 100 -18.06 -17.03 8.77
N ARG A 101 -19.03 -17.80 9.30
CA ARG A 101 -20.31 -17.26 9.72
C ARG A 101 -20.17 -16.28 10.88
N PHE A 102 -19.28 -16.60 11.83
CA PHE A 102 -19.02 -15.69 12.94
C PHE A 102 -18.43 -14.36 12.44
N LEU A 103 -17.44 -14.43 11.55
CA LEU A 103 -16.80 -13.23 11.00
C LEU A 103 -17.80 -12.38 10.21
N ALA A 104 -18.68 -13.02 9.44
CA ALA A 104 -19.72 -12.30 8.70
C ALA A 104 -20.71 -11.62 9.67
N ALA A 105 -21.12 -12.32 10.71
CA ALA A 105 -22.01 -11.75 11.73
C ALA A 105 -21.36 -10.59 12.46
N LEU A 106 -20.07 -10.72 12.80
CA LEU A 106 -19.31 -9.66 13.44
C LEU A 106 -19.23 -8.41 12.55
N ASN A 107 -18.96 -8.61 11.26
CA ASN A 107 -18.93 -7.51 10.31
C ASN A 107 -20.28 -6.79 10.22
N ASP A 108 -21.37 -7.54 10.23
CA ASP A 108 -22.73 -6.96 10.20
C ASP A 108 -22.99 -6.12 11.44
N GLU A 109 -22.63 -6.62 12.62
CA GLU A 109 -22.79 -5.89 13.86
C GLU A 109 -21.92 -4.63 13.91
N MET A 110 -20.69 -4.74 13.43
CA MET A 110 -19.78 -3.59 13.36
C MET A 110 -20.30 -2.53 12.39
N ALA A 111 -20.89 -2.94 11.28
CA ALA A 111 -21.50 -2.00 10.35
C ALA A 111 -22.69 -1.26 11.00
N GLY A 112 -23.45 -1.95 11.89
CA GLY A 112 -24.54 -1.35 12.64
C GLY A 112 -24.09 -0.28 13.64
N LEU A 113 -22.83 -0.33 14.10
CA LEU A 113 -22.26 0.69 14.98
C LEU A 113 -21.88 1.97 14.21
N GLY A 114 -21.89 1.90 12.89
CA GLY A 114 -21.41 3.00 12.07
C GLY A 114 -19.89 3.00 11.94
N ALA A 115 -19.40 3.33 10.76
CA ALA A 115 -17.97 3.46 10.53
C ALA A 115 -17.43 4.69 11.26
N PRO A 116 -16.19 4.63 11.81
CA PRO A 116 -15.57 5.84 12.36
C PRO A 116 -15.53 6.92 11.30
N ARG A 117 -15.92 8.11 11.68
CA ARG A 117 -15.89 9.28 10.80
C ARG A 117 -14.62 10.06 11.04
N HIS A 118 -13.98 10.37 9.97
CA HIS A 118 -12.74 11.13 10.00
C HIS A 118 -12.98 12.57 9.60
#